data_fde5961dfb1f39dc8b7845f94ff7df8d
#
_entry.id   fde5961dfb1f39dc8b7845f94ff7df8d
#
_cell.length_a   1.000
_cell.length_b   1.000
_cell.length_c   1.000
_cell.angle_alpha   90.00
_cell.angle_beta   90.00
_cell.angle_gamma   90.00
#
_symmetry.space_group_name_H-M   'P 1'
#
loop_
_entity.id
_entity.type
_entity.pdbx_description
1 polymer ?
#
loop_
_entity_poly.entity_id
_entity_poly.type
_entity_poly.pdbx_seq_one_letter_code
_entity_poly.pdbx_strand_id
1 'polypeptide(L)'
;QIILLGRSSFHVLMIRTWNERIEYLVKANNYLDCIALGTDFYTDQGKAVVGLKGSKEKKKSVIGNKMLSVLLKYLNVCMSKNFPQEGNMTVLKEYFATIVPPCVNLCLTLKRKDVLFDQVWNAFQVDPFAKATFLECLESFILSDQLRNVPVSITQEFVKHYEITERYMALEACVTHLNVPSLDIHQVMNVCWTHGLYDAIIYIYNNGMLDFVTPAEELFAILIQAMDSSGFNESQHINNGYESVTKRLTSSQIKLGNKLLVYISCCLAGRAYPYGDIANDQVKRVKTDVYACLTALHSKKAAEDELVYPYLRTLLTFDTQGLLNV
;
A
#
# COMPACT_ATOMS: atom_id res chain seq x y z
N GLN A 1 -27.68 -0.02 -40.23
CA GLN A 1 -28.87 0.85 -40.39
C GLN A 1 -30.12 0.03 -40.30
N ILE A 2 -31.11 0.50 -39.53
CA ILE A 2 -32.45 -0.10 -39.49
C ILE A 2 -33.41 0.94 -40.04
N ILE A 3 -34.22 0.56 -41.04
CA ILE A 3 -35.19 1.43 -41.65
C ILE A 3 -36.56 1.01 -41.08
N LEU A 4 -37.25 1.96 -40.45
CA LEU A 4 -38.64 1.80 -40.00
C LEU A 4 -39.54 2.50 -41.00
N LEU A 5 -40.44 1.74 -41.61
CA LEU A 5 -41.43 2.24 -42.57
C LEU A 5 -42.73 2.46 -41.82
N GLY A 6 -43.20 3.70 -41.75
CA GLY A 6 -44.54 4.07 -41.31
C GLY A 6 -45.49 4.26 -42.52
N ARG A 7 -46.79 4.50 -42.26
CA ARG A 7 -47.80 4.71 -43.34
C ARG A 7 -47.53 5.95 -44.20
N SER A 8 -46.89 6.98 -43.61
CA SER A 8 -46.63 8.26 -44.27
C SER A 8 -45.18 8.79 -44.08
N SER A 9 -44.30 8.00 -43.43
CA SER A 9 -42.93 8.39 -43.14
C SER A 9 -42.00 7.19 -43.08
N PHE A 10 -40.74 7.42 -43.29
CA PHE A 10 -39.68 6.42 -43.01
C PHE A 10 -38.69 7.02 -42.03
N HIS A 11 -38.17 6.19 -41.14
CA HIS A 11 -37.18 6.57 -40.15
C HIS A 11 -35.95 5.67 -40.31
N VAL A 12 -34.76 6.29 -40.39
CA VAL A 12 -33.51 5.57 -40.45
C VAL A 12 -32.87 5.62 -39.08
N LEU A 13 -32.72 4.44 -38.46
CA LEU A 13 -32.01 4.28 -37.19
C LEU A 13 -30.54 3.93 -37.51
N MET A 14 -29.64 4.72 -36.99
CA MET A 14 -28.20 4.43 -37.05
C MET A 14 -27.65 4.30 -35.64
N ILE A 15 -26.76 3.33 -35.46
CA ILE A 15 -26.02 3.19 -34.20
C ILE A 15 -25.01 4.34 -34.14
N ARG A 16 -25.07 5.09 -33.04
CA ARG A 16 -24.11 6.16 -32.78
C ARG A 16 -22.69 5.59 -32.70
N THR A 17 -21.74 6.34 -33.23
CA THR A 17 -20.32 6.02 -33.08
C THR A 17 -19.89 6.10 -31.61
N TRP A 18 -18.80 5.45 -31.26
CA TRP A 18 -18.24 5.50 -29.91
C TRP A 18 -18.03 6.94 -29.41
N ASN A 19 -17.52 7.83 -30.28
CA ASN A 19 -17.27 9.23 -29.93
C ASN A 19 -18.60 10.01 -29.71
N GLU A 20 -19.59 9.81 -30.57
CA GLU A 20 -20.92 10.45 -30.41
C GLU A 20 -21.61 10.01 -29.12
N ARG A 21 -21.41 8.74 -28.69
CA ARG A 21 -21.94 8.25 -27.41
C ARG A 21 -21.26 8.95 -26.23
N ILE A 22 -19.93 9.09 -26.26
CA ILE A 22 -19.15 9.83 -25.24
C ILE A 22 -19.60 11.30 -25.22
N GLU A 23 -19.69 11.96 -26.37
CA GLU A 23 -20.10 13.38 -26.45
C GLU A 23 -21.53 13.62 -25.98
N TYR A 24 -22.42 12.68 -26.24
CA TYR A 24 -23.80 12.75 -25.74
C TYR A 24 -23.83 12.74 -24.22
N LEU A 25 -23.10 11.84 -23.56
CA LEU A 25 -23.03 11.78 -22.10
C LEU A 25 -22.37 13.03 -21.50
N VAL A 26 -21.30 13.54 -22.12
CA VAL A 26 -20.65 14.80 -21.70
C VAL A 26 -21.62 15.98 -21.82
N LYS A 27 -22.40 16.09 -22.90
CA LYS A 27 -23.42 17.15 -23.07
C LYS A 27 -24.55 17.05 -22.06
N ALA A 28 -24.88 15.83 -21.64
CA ALA A 28 -25.88 15.56 -20.60
C ALA A 28 -25.33 15.76 -19.18
N ASN A 29 -24.07 16.18 -19.01
CA ASN A 29 -23.34 16.25 -17.73
C ASN A 29 -23.27 14.90 -16.97
N ASN A 30 -23.46 13.79 -17.66
CA ASN A 30 -23.36 12.45 -17.07
C ASN A 30 -21.95 11.89 -17.23
N TYR A 31 -21.02 12.46 -16.45
CA TYR A 31 -19.58 12.14 -16.55
C TYR A 31 -19.24 10.75 -16.01
N LEU A 32 -19.93 10.27 -14.95
CA LEU A 32 -19.64 8.96 -14.38
C LEU A 32 -19.96 7.83 -15.36
N ASP A 33 -21.12 7.86 -16.00
CA ASP A 33 -21.46 6.90 -17.04
C ASP A 33 -20.55 7.04 -18.26
N CYS A 34 -20.12 8.27 -18.56
CA CYS A 34 -19.15 8.53 -19.63
C CYS A 34 -17.78 7.86 -19.32
N ILE A 35 -17.29 7.97 -18.08
CA ILE A 35 -16.04 7.33 -17.64
C ILE A 35 -16.19 5.80 -17.69
N ALA A 36 -17.29 5.25 -17.18
CA ALA A 36 -17.57 3.82 -17.23
C ALA A 36 -17.59 3.29 -18.69
N LEU A 37 -18.36 3.94 -19.56
CA LEU A 37 -18.44 3.58 -20.98
C LEU A 37 -17.08 3.67 -21.69
N GLY A 38 -16.31 4.73 -21.40
CA GLY A 38 -14.98 4.91 -21.98
C GLY A 38 -14.00 3.85 -21.50
N THR A 39 -14.08 3.44 -20.25
CA THR A 39 -13.30 2.34 -19.68
C THR A 39 -13.63 1.01 -20.37
N ASP A 40 -14.94 0.72 -20.60
CA ASP A 40 -15.38 -0.46 -21.34
C ASP A 40 -14.84 -0.47 -22.77
N PHE A 41 -14.82 0.67 -23.44
CA PHE A 41 -14.25 0.77 -24.79
C PHE A 41 -12.72 0.55 -24.79
N TYR A 42 -12.02 1.05 -23.77
CA TYR A 42 -10.57 0.89 -23.64
C TYR A 42 -10.15 -0.55 -23.32
N THR A 43 -10.95 -1.25 -22.49
CA THR A 43 -10.72 -2.63 -22.07
C THR A 43 -11.28 -3.68 -23.05
N ASP A 44 -11.82 -3.26 -24.20
CA ASP A 44 -12.46 -4.12 -25.18
C ASP A 44 -13.75 -4.84 -24.66
N GLN A 45 -14.35 -4.36 -23.59
CA GLN A 45 -15.62 -4.88 -23.05
C GLN A 45 -16.85 -4.17 -23.63
N GLY A 46 -16.65 -3.06 -24.31
CA GLY A 46 -17.71 -2.24 -24.89
C GLY A 46 -18.44 -2.92 -26.03
N LYS A 47 -19.80 -2.91 -25.96
CA LYS A 47 -20.66 -3.45 -27.03
C LYS A 47 -20.86 -2.42 -28.15
N ALA A 48 -20.94 -2.91 -29.39
CA ALA A 48 -21.27 -2.13 -30.60
C ALA A 48 -20.37 -0.88 -30.77
N VAL A 49 -19.04 -1.06 -30.73
CA VAL A 49 -18.07 0.01 -30.94
C VAL A 49 -17.95 0.33 -32.43
N VAL A 50 -18.72 1.33 -32.90
CA VAL A 50 -18.76 1.75 -34.30
C VAL A 50 -17.88 2.98 -34.49
N GLY A 51 -17.18 3.08 -35.63
CA GLY A 51 -16.38 4.25 -36.01
C GLY A 51 -14.95 4.24 -35.51
N LEU A 52 -14.51 3.20 -34.80
CA LEU A 52 -13.12 3.05 -34.33
C LEU A 52 -12.32 2.15 -35.28
N LYS A 53 -11.42 2.75 -36.06
CA LYS A 53 -10.61 2.05 -37.08
C LYS A 53 -9.14 1.96 -36.63
N GLY A 54 -8.44 0.92 -37.08
CA GLY A 54 -7.00 0.73 -36.86
C GLY A 54 -6.65 -0.46 -35.96
N SER A 55 -5.35 -0.61 -35.65
CA SER A 55 -4.85 -1.63 -34.73
C SER A 55 -5.39 -1.43 -33.32
N LYS A 56 -5.31 -2.47 -32.49
CA LYS A 56 -5.76 -2.45 -31.11
C LYS A 56 -5.07 -1.33 -30.30
N GLU A 57 -3.78 -1.15 -30.50
CA GLU A 57 -2.99 -0.10 -29.82
C GLU A 57 -3.42 1.31 -30.25
N LYS A 58 -3.63 1.53 -31.55
CA LYS A 58 -4.11 2.81 -32.07
C LYS A 58 -5.50 3.15 -31.53
N LYS A 59 -6.40 2.15 -31.45
CA LYS A 59 -7.74 2.33 -30.86
C LYS A 59 -7.65 2.74 -29.39
N LYS A 60 -6.82 2.03 -28.59
CA LYS A 60 -6.59 2.36 -27.18
C LYS A 60 -6.02 3.77 -27.01
N SER A 61 -5.05 4.18 -27.83
CA SER A 61 -4.49 5.52 -27.77
C SER A 61 -5.56 6.59 -28.04
N VAL A 62 -6.40 6.42 -29.06
CA VAL A 62 -7.46 7.40 -29.41
C VAL A 62 -8.51 7.49 -28.28
N ILE A 63 -8.98 6.35 -27.77
CA ILE A 63 -9.91 6.31 -26.65
C ILE A 63 -9.28 6.94 -25.40
N GLY A 64 -8.05 6.56 -25.07
CA GLY A 64 -7.34 7.07 -23.91
C GLY A 64 -7.21 8.58 -23.91
N ASN A 65 -6.79 9.17 -25.02
CA ASN A 65 -6.67 10.64 -25.17
C ASN A 65 -8.03 11.34 -25.04
N LYS A 66 -9.09 10.77 -25.61
CA LYS A 66 -10.45 11.30 -25.44
C LYS A 66 -10.89 11.24 -23.99
N MET A 67 -10.68 10.12 -23.30
CA MET A 67 -11.07 9.94 -21.90
C MET A 67 -10.31 10.86 -20.96
N LEU A 68 -9.02 11.11 -21.21
CA LEU A 68 -8.26 12.12 -20.45
C LEU A 68 -8.85 13.51 -20.60
N SER A 69 -9.25 13.91 -21.81
CA SER A 69 -9.92 15.20 -22.01
C SER A 69 -11.25 15.31 -21.29
N VAL A 70 -12.00 14.21 -21.20
CA VAL A 70 -13.26 14.11 -20.45
C VAL A 70 -12.97 14.21 -18.94
N LEU A 71 -11.97 13.48 -18.43
CA LEU A 71 -11.56 13.52 -17.04
C LEU A 71 -11.22 14.94 -16.57
N LEU A 72 -10.41 15.68 -17.32
CA LEU A 72 -10.03 17.05 -16.97
C LEU A 72 -11.24 17.99 -16.95
N LYS A 73 -12.19 17.82 -17.88
CA LYS A 73 -13.46 18.57 -17.85
C LYS A 73 -14.29 18.21 -16.62
N TYR A 74 -14.35 16.93 -16.29
CA TYR A 74 -15.10 16.45 -15.13
C TYR A 74 -14.52 17.03 -13.83
N LEU A 75 -13.20 16.96 -13.64
CA LEU A 75 -12.52 17.55 -12.48
C LEU A 75 -12.86 19.05 -12.32
N ASN A 76 -12.79 19.80 -13.40
CA ASN A 76 -13.15 21.22 -13.37
C ASN A 76 -14.63 21.45 -12.99
N VAL A 77 -15.54 20.63 -13.49
CA VAL A 77 -16.97 20.73 -13.14
C VAL A 77 -17.21 20.38 -11.67
N CYS A 78 -16.59 19.32 -11.17
CA CYS A 78 -16.72 18.87 -9.78
C CYS A 78 -16.17 19.90 -8.80
N MET A 79 -15.02 20.49 -9.10
CA MET A 79 -14.35 21.41 -8.18
C MET A 79 -14.86 22.86 -8.26
N SER A 80 -15.60 23.24 -9.32
CA SER A 80 -16.07 24.60 -9.51
C SER A 80 -17.58 24.78 -9.49
N LYS A 81 -18.34 23.92 -10.18
CA LYS A 81 -19.78 24.11 -10.39
C LYS A 81 -20.68 23.27 -9.46
N ASN A 82 -20.25 22.06 -9.16
CA ASN A 82 -21.05 21.11 -8.40
C ASN A 82 -20.55 20.94 -6.97
N PHE A 83 -19.63 21.79 -6.54
CA PHE A 83 -19.10 21.74 -5.17
C PHE A 83 -20.21 22.07 -4.18
N PRO A 84 -20.53 21.19 -3.21
CA PRO A 84 -21.54 21.47 -2.19
C PRO A 84 -21.11 22.68 -1.34
N GLN A 85 -21.85 23.76 -1.42
CA GLN A 85 -21.56 25.00 -0.68
C GLN A 85 -22.04 24.97 0.78
N GLU A 86 -22.88 24.02 1.13
CA GLU A 86 -23.42 23.88 2.48
C GLU A 86 -22.49 23.01 3.32
N GLY A 87 -22.04 23.54 4.46
CA GLY A 87 -21.02 22.98 5.35
C GLY A 87 -21.38 21.67 6.08
N ASN A 88 -22.17 20.80 5.47
CA ASN A 88 -22.44 19.46 5.98
C ASN A 88 -21.30 18.50 5.61
N MET A 89 -20.46 18.18 6.59
CA MET A 89 -19.30 17.28 6.44
C MET A 89 -19.68 15.91 5.86
N THR A 90 -20.86 15.39 6.19
CA THR A 90 -21.32 14.09 5.69
C THR A 90 -21.59 14.13 4.20
N VAL A 91 -22.26 15.18 3.73
CA VAL A 91 -22.54 15.40 2.30
C VAL A 91 -21.26 15.55 1.48
N LEU A 92 -20.26 16.27 2.02
CA LEU A 92 -18.94 16.42 1.37
C LEU A 92 -18.21 15.08 1.27
N LYS A 93 -18.20 14.28 2.33
CA LYS A 93 -17.58 12.95 2.32
C LYS A 93 -18.25 12.03 1.29
N GLU A 94 -19.57 11.95 1.26
CA GLU A 94 -20.33 11.16 0.28
C GLU A 94 -20.09 11.63 -1.15
N TYR A 95 -20.05 12.95 -1.35
CA TYR A 95 -19.73 13.55 -2.65
C TYR A 95 -18.38 13.09 -3.17
N PHE A 96 -17.31 13.24 -2.38
CA PHE A 96 -15.98 12.83 -2.81
C PHE A 96 -15.80 11.31 -2.87
N ALA A 97 -16.48 10.55 -2.02
CA ALA A 97 -16.52 9.09 -2.12
C ALA A 97 -17.12 8.59 -3.46
N THR A 98 -17.97 9.38 -4.09
CA THR A 98 -18.55 9.07 -5.40
C THR A 98 -17.64 9.50 -6.55
N ILE A 99 -16.93 10.63 -6.42
CA ILE A 99 -16.18 11.24 -7.53
C ILE A 99 -14.76 10.72 -7.64
N VAL A 100 -14.06 10.57 -6.52
CA VAL A 100 -12.61 10.29 -6.50
C VAL A 100 -12.28 8.91 -7.06
N PRO A 101 -12.92 7.81 -6.64
CA PRO A 101 -12.56 6.48 -7.09
C PRO A 101 -12.65 6.28 -8.62
N PRO A 102 -13.68 6.76 -9.34
CA PRO A 102 -13.74 6.66 -10.81
C PRO A 102 -12.59 7.40 -11.50
N CYS A 103 -12.16 8.55 -10.97
CA CYS A 103 -11.05 9.31 -11.53
C CYS A 103 -9.71 8.56 -11.37
N VAL A 104 -9.45 8.03 -10.18
CA VAL A 104 -8.25 7.23 -9.89
C VAL A 104 -8.23 5.96 -10.75
N ASN A 105 -9.34 5.21 -10.75
CA ASN A 105 -9.45 3.96 -11.51
C ASN A 105 -9.25 4.19 -13.02
N LEU A 106 -9.81 5.26 -13.59
CA LEU A 106 -9.61 5.60 -15.00
C LEU A 106 -8.12 5.84 -15.30
N CYS A 107 -7.42 6.65 -14.50
CA CYS A 107 -6.00 6.94 -14.70
C CYS A 107 -5.15 5.66 -14.63
N LEU A 108 -5.44 4.76 -13.70
CA LEU A 108 -4.71 3.49 -13.55
C LEU A 108 -5.02 2.53 -14.70
N THR A 109 -6.28 2.43 -15.13
CA THR A 109 -6.69 1.62 -16.29
C THR A 109 -6.01 2.11 -17.57
N LEU A 110 -5.94 3.42 -17.78
CA LEU A 110 -5.25 4.03 -18.91
C LEU A 110 -3.71 4.00 -18.77
N LYS A 111 -3.18 3.54 -17.64
CA LYS A 111 -1.75 3.56 -17.27
C LYS A 111 -1.13 4.97 -17.32
N ARG A 112 -1.92 5.99 -17.00
CA ARG A 112 -1.52 7.39 -16.98
C ARG A 112 -1.32 7.90 -15.55
N LYS A 113 -0.27 7.36 -14.90
CA LYS A 113 0.14 7.77 -13.54
C LYS A 113 0.58 9.23 -13.49
N ASP A 114 1.12 9.75 -14.58
CA ASP A 114 1.43 11.18 -14.76
C ASP A 114 0.19 12.05 -14.52
N VAL A 115 -0.92 11.76 -15.19
CA VAL A 115 -2.17 12.52 -15.02
C VAL A 115 -2.75 12.33 -13.61
N LEU A 116 -2.63 11.12 -13.05
CA LEU A 116 -3.09 10.83 -11.69
C LEU A 116 -2.41 11.73 -10.66
N PHE A 117 -1.09 11.83 -10.72
CA PHE A 117 -0.30 12.53 -9.70
C PHE A 117 -0.13 14.02 -9.97
N ASP A 118 -0.20 14.47 -11.24
CA ASP A 118 -0.08 15.88 -11.57
C ASP A 118 -1.44 16.59 -11.64
N GLN A 119 -2.44 15.99 -12.31
CA GLN A 119 -3.71 16.66 -12.55
C GLN A 119 -4.77 16.32 -11.49
N VAL A 120 -4.98 15.03 -11.25
CA VAL A 120 -6.05 14.58 -10.34
C VAL A 120 -5.69 14.89 -8.89
N TRP A 121 -4.44 14.63 -8.48
CA TRP A 121 -3.96 14.98 -7.16
C TRP A 121 -4.04 16.49 -6.91
N ASN A 122 -3.53 17.32 -7.85
CA ASN A 122 -3.55 18.78 -7.70
C ASN A 122 -4.97 19.34 -7.60
N ALA A 123 -5.96 18.70 -8.23
CA ALA A 123 -7.35 19.09 -8.09
C ALA A 123 -7.90 18.75 -6.68
N PHE A 124 -7.60 17.56 -6.16
CA PHE A 124 -8.18 17.08 -4.90
C PHE A 124 -7.42 17.51 -3.65
N GLN A 125 -6.13 17.81 -3.72
CA GLN A 125 -5.34 18.21 -2.55
C GLN A 125 -5.79 19.54 -1.91
N VAL A 126 -6.54 20.35 -2.64
CA VAL A 126 -7.03 21.66 -2.18
C VAL A 126 -8.09 21.52 -1.08
N ASP A 127 -8.93 20.51 -1.18
CA ASP A 127 -9.99 20.23 -0.20
C ASP A 127 -9.59 19.08 0.73
N PRO A 128 -9.70 19.23 2.08
CA PRO A 128 -9.31 18.19 3.02
C PRO A 128 -10.04 16.86 2.86
N PHE A 129 -11.35 16.88 2.52
CA PHE A 129 -12.13 15.66 2.35
C PHE A 129 -11.81 14.96 1.03
N ALA A 130 -11.65 15.74 -0.05
CA ALA A 130 -11.20 15.20 -1.34
C ALA A 130 -9.83 14.55 -1.23
N LYS A 131 -8.89 15.23 -0.54
CA LYS A 131 -7.54 14.75 -0.26
C LYS A 131 -7.57 13.45 0.53
N ALA A 132 -8.31 13.40 1.64
CA ALA A 132 -8.45 12.20 2.46
C ALA A 132 -8.99 11.03 1.64
N THR A 133 -10.10 11.25 0.90
CA THR A 133 -10.71 10.22 0.05
C THR A 133 -9.76 9.74 -1.05
N PHE A 134 -8.96 10.65 -1.64
CA PHE A 134 -7.96 10.28 -2.64
C PHE A 134 -6.89 9.37 -2.04
N LEU A 135 -6.32 9.74 -0.89
CA LEU A 135 -5.29 8.95 -0.21
C LEU A 135 -5.82 7.56 0.20
N GLU A 136 -7.03 7.50 0.76
CA GLU A 136 -7.67 6.23 1.11
C GLU A 136 -7.97 5.36 -0.12
N CYS A 137 -8.34 5.97 -1.25
CA CYS A 137 -8.58 5.25 -2.50
C CYS A 137 -7.30 4.57 -3.02
N LEU A 138 -6.11 5.15 -2.78
CA LEU A 138 -4.84 4.55 -3.22
C LEU A 138 -4.54 3.23 -2.49
N GLU A 139 -5.02 3.02 -1.26
CA GLU A 139 -4.74 1.84 -0.45
C GLU A 139 -4.99 0.52 -1.21
N SER A 140 -6.18 0.38 -1.81
CA SER A 140 -6.54 -0.85 -2.54
C SER A 140 -5.64 -1.13 -3.75
N PHE A 141 -5.16 -0.08 -4.42
CA PHE A 141 -4.25 -0.21 -5.56
C PHE A 141 -2.80 -0.47 -5.15
N ILE A 142 -2.38 0.05 -3.99
CA ILE A 142 -1.08 -0.26 -3.38
C ILE A 142 -1.07 -1.72 -2.95
N LEU A 143 -2.04 -2.18 -2.17
CA LEU A 143 -2.13 -3.54 -1.67
C LEU A 143 -2.29 -4.61 -2.78
N SER A 144 -2.83 -4.23 -3.94
CA SER A 144 -2.91 -5.10 -5.13
C SER A 144 -1.69 -5.02 -6.05
N ASP A 145 -0.61 -4.36 -5.63
CA ASP A 145 0.64 -4.16 -6.39
C ASP A 145 0.50 -3.40 -7.73
N GLN A 146 -0.67 -2.80 -7.98
CA GLN A 146 -0.87 -1.98 -9.18
C GLN A 146 -0.15 -0.63 -9.08
N LEU A 147 0.10 -0.17 -7.84
CA LEU A 147 0.66 1.14 -7.54
C LEU A 147 1.84 1.03 -6.56
N ARG A 148 3.01 0.59 -7.03
CA ARG A 148 4.24 0.49 -6.23
C ARG A 148 5.05 1.78 -6.18
N ASN A 149 4.94 2.62 -7.22
CA ASN A 149 5.66 3.88 -7.33
C ASN A 149 4.67 5.04 -7.20
N VAL A 150 4.77 5.78 -6.11
CA VAL A 150 4.01 7.00 -5.80
C VAL A 150 5.02 8.12 -5.56
N PRO A 151 4.77 9.36 -6.00
CA PRO A 151 5.65 10.49 -5.69
C PRO A 151 5.82 10.68 -4.18
N VAL A 152 7.06 10.97 -3.73
CA VAL A 152 7.40 11.11 -2.30
C VAL A 152 6.52 12.16 -1.60
N SER A 153 6.18 13.25 -2.26
CA SER A 153 5.29 14.27 -1.68
C SER A 153 3.88 13.74 -1.36
N ILE A 154 3.38 12.81 -2.16
CA ILE A 154 2.06 12.20 -1.94
C ILE A 154 2.15 11.12 -0.87
N THR A 155 3.23 10.33 -0.83
CA THR A 155 3.45 9.35 0.24
C THR A 155 3.66 10.01 1.59
N GLN A 156 4.30 11.17 1.67
CA GLN A 156 4.39 11.96 2.89
C GLN A 156 3.01 12.34 3.44
N GLU A 157 2.12 12.82 2.56
CA GLU A 157 0.74 13.14 2.94
C GLU A 157 -0.09 11.89 3.27
N PHE A 158 0.17 10.77 2.60
CA PHE A 158 -0.44 9.48 2.89
C PHE A 158 -0.06 9.00 4.30
N VAL A 159 1.22 8.98 4.64
CA VAL A 159 1.70 8.59 5.98
C VAL A 159 1.09 9.48 7.05
N LYS A 160 1.11 10.81 6.85
CA LYS A 160 0.51 11.77 7.78
C LYS A 160 -1.00 11.56 7.97
N HIS A 161 -1.74 11.29 6.89
CA HIS A 161 -3.18 11.02 6.96
C HIS A 161 -3.48 9.76 7.77
N TYR A 162 -2.72 8.67 7.53
CA TYR A 162 -2.91 7.40 8.24
C TYR A 162 -2.46 7.47 9.71
N GLU A 163 -1.48 8.29 10.03
CA GLU A 163 -1.07 8.59 11.40
C GLU A 163 -2.18 9.36 12.15
N ILE A 164 -2.73 10.42 11.57
CA ILE A 164 -3.82 11.23 12.17
C ILE A 164 -5.10 10.40 12.34
N THR A 165 -5.38 9.47 11.44
CA THR A 165 -6.56 8.61 11.50
C THR A 165 -6.34 7.32 12.29
N GLU A 166 -5.15 7.15 12.89
CA GLU A 166 -4.72 5.98 13.69
C GLU A 166 -4.87 4.63 12.94
N ARG A 167 -4.78 4.66 11.61
CA ARG A 167 -4.89 3.46 10.77
C ARG A 167 -3.54 2.78 10.56
N TYR A 168 -2.83 2.50 11.65
CA TYR A 168 -1.44 2.02 11.64
C TYR A 168 -1.26 0.68 10.91
N MET A 169 -2.19 -0.27 11.08
CA MET A 169 -2.09 -1.58 10.40
C MET A 169 -2.20 -1.46 8.89
N ALA A 170 -3.07 -0.57 8.39
CA ALA A 170 -3.19 -0.30 6.96
C ALA A 170 -1.95 0.43 6.43
N LEU A 171 -1.39 1.36 7.22
CA LEU A 171 -0.13 2.03 6.89
C LEU A 171 1.02 1.03 6.77
N GLU A 172 1.20 0.14 7.75
CA GLU A 172 2.22 -0.91 7.74
C GLU A 172 2.11 -1.77 6.47
N ALA A 173 0.90 -2.25 6.16
CA ALA A 173 0.65 -3.03 4.97
C ALA A 173 1.01 -2.26 3.68
N CYS A 174 0.57 -1.00 3.56
CA CYS A 174 0.87 -0.19 2.38
C CYS A 174 2.37 0.09 2.20
N VAL A 175 3.09 0.41 3.28
CA VAL A 175 4.53 0.66 3.23
C VAL A 175 5.28 -0.55 2.68
N THR A 176 4.90 -1.77 3.06
CA THR A 176 5.56 -2.99 2.58
C THR A 176 5.28 -3.31 1.10
N HIS A 177 4.25 -2.70 0.49
CA HIS A 177 3.96 -2.81 -0.94
C HIS A 177 4.53 -1.67 -1.79
N LEU A 178 4.92 -0.56 -1.18
CA LEU A 178 5.53 0.57 -1.89
C LEU A 178 7.03 0.35 -2.10
N ASN A 179 7.54 0.80 -3.25
CA ASN A 179 8.99 0.78 -3.46
C ASN A 179 9.67 1.80 -2.53
N VAL A 180 10.78 1.40 -1.91
CA VAL A 180 11.49 2.25 -0.93
C VAL A 180 11.85 3.65 -1.46
N PRO A 181 12.28 3.84 -2.72
CA PRO A 181 12.50 5.19 -3.28
C PRO A 181 11.26 6.10 -3.34
N SER A 182 10.07 5.54 -3.18
CA SER A 182 8.81 6.31 -3.09
C SER A 182 8.51 6.82 -1.68
N LEU A 183 9.29 6.42 -0.68
CA LEU A 183 9.07 6.72 0.74
C LEU A 183 10.01 7.84 1.21
N ASP A 184 9.51 8.73 2.05
CA ASP A 184 10.36 9.50 2.95
C ASP A 184 10.76 8.61 4.12
N ILE A 185 11.96 8.01 4.02
CA ILE A 185 12.45 7.01 4.98
C ILE A 185 12.45 7.58 6.40
N HIS A 186 12.84 8.85 6.57
CA HIS A 186 12.91 9.46 7.90
C HIS A 186 11.53 9.56 8.55
N GLN A 187 10.54 10.08 7.81
CA GLN A 187 9.16 10.19 8.30
C GLN A 187 8.58 8.80 8.61
N VAL A 188 8.69 7.86 7.66
CA VAL A 188 8.11 6.52 7.81
C VAL A 188 8.74 5.78 8.98
N MET A 189 10.07 5.80 9.10
CA MET A 189 10.78 5.13 10.20
C MET A 189 10.38 5.70 11.56
N ASN A 190 10.23 7.04 11.69
CA ASN A 190 9.79 7.67 12.93
C ASN A 190 8.40 7.18 13.35
N VAL A 191 7.44 7.17 12.42
CA VAL A 191 6.08 6.66 12.69
C VAL A 191 6.11 5.17 13.01
N CYS A 192 6.86 4.37 12.26
CA CYS A 192 6.94 2.92 12.47
C CYS A 192 7.53 2.56 13.83
N TRP A 193 8.61 3.22 14.27
CA TRP A 193 9.18 3.00 15.59
C TRP A 193 8.24 3.45 16.72
N THR A 194 7.57 4.59 16.56
CA THR A 194 6.63 5.11 17.56
C THR A 194 5.45 4.18 17.80
N HIS A 195 4.95 3.53 16.74
CA HIS A 195 3.75 2.71 16.80
C HIS A 195 4.00 1.20 16.69
N GLY A 196 5.26 0.77 16.68
CA GLY A 196 5.63 -0.66 16.64
C GLY A 196 5.27 -1.37 15.33
N LEU A 197 5.38 -0.68 14.19
CA LEU A 197 5.11 -1.22 12.85
C LEU A 197 6.36 -1.95 12.32
N TYR A 198 6.63 -3.09 12.92
CA TYR A 198 7.90 -3.79 12.74
C TYR A 198 8.08 -4.40 11.35
N ASP A 199 6.98 -4.79 10.67
CA ASP A 199 7.06 -5.34 9.32
C ASP A 199 7.55 -4.28 8.32
N ALA A 200 7.07 -3.04 8.47
CA ALA A 200 7.52 -1.91 7.66
C ALA A 200 8.99 -1.55 7.96
N ILE A 201 9.42 -1.59 9.22
CA ILE A 201 10.81 -1.35 9.61
C ILE A 201 11.73 -2.35 8.95
N ILE A 202 11.45 -3.65 9.11
CA ILE A 202 12.24 -4.74 8.51
C ILE A 202 12.28 -4.58 6.99
N TYR A 203 11.13 -4.30 6.36
CA TYR A 203 11.02 -4.09 4.92
C TYR A 203 11.95 -2.97 4.42
N ILE A 204 11.97 -1.82 5.11
CA ILE A 204 12.80 -0.67 4.73
C ILE A 204 14.28 -0.99 4.87
N TYR A 205 14.71 -1.63 5.95
CA TYR A 205 16.11 -2.05 6.11
C TYR A 205 16.53 -3.05 5.04
N ASN A 206 15.72 -4.10 4.82
CA ASN A 206 16.06 -5.15 3.88
C ASN A 206 16.09 -4.66 2.43
N ASN A 207 15.07 -3.90 2.00
CA ASN A 207 14.92 -3.49 0.60
C ASN A 207 15.55 -2.13 0.28
N GLY A 208 15.71 -1.26 1.28
CA GLY A 208 16.31 0.06 1.12
C GLY A 208 17.80 0.09 1.35
N MET A 209 18.29 -0.69 2.32
CA MET A 209 19.69 -0.66 2.76
C MET A 209 20.42 -2.00 2.54
N LEU A 210 19.71 -3.05 2.12
CA LEU A 210 20.23 -4.43 2.04
C LEU A 210 20.86 -4.91 3.37
N ASP A 211 20.27 -4.44 4.46
CA ASP A 211 20.68 -4.75 5.83
C ASP A 211 19.67 -5.67 6.49
N PHE A 212 20.08 -6.87 6.82
CA PHE A 212 19.25 -7.91 7.43
C PHE A 212 19.59 -8.14 8.91
N VAL A 213 20.65 -7.51 9.41
CA VAL A 213 21.14 -7.70 10.79
C VAL A 213 20.60 -6.59 11.70
N THR A 214 20.75 -5.34 11.31
CA THR A 214 20.35 -4.20 12.16
C THR A 214 18.89 -4.27 12.61
N PRO A 215 17.89 -4.57 11.75
CA PRO A 215 16.50 -4.68 12.24
C PRO A 215 16.34 -5.81 13.26
N ALA A 216 17.04 -6.94 13.11
CA ALA A 216 17.01 -8.01 14.11
C ALA A 216 17.59 -7.54 15.46
N GLU A 217 18.76 -6.90 15.46
CA GLU A 217 19.42 -6.41 16.68
C GLU A 217 18.57 -5.37 17.43
N GLU A 218 17.96 -4.43 16.72
CA GLU A 218 17.08 -3.43 17.33
C GLU A 218 15.81 -4.08 17.93
N LEU A 219 15.20 -5.04 17.23
CA LEU A 219 14.04 -5.78 17.74
C LEU A 219 14.43 -6.67 18.93
N PHE A 220 15.61 -7.29 18.93
CA PHE A 220 16.15 -7.99 20.08
C PHE A 220 16.31 -7.08 21.29
N ALA A 221 16.86 -5.87 21.10
CA ALA A 221 17.03 -4.92 22.20
C ALA A 221 15.69 -4.59 22.88
N ILE A 222 14.63 -4.40 22.10
CA ILE A 222 13.27 -4.17 22.64
C ILE A 222 12.75 -5.40 23.39
N LEU A 223 12.94 -6.60 22.83
CA LEU A 223 12.47 -7.85 23.45
C LEU A 223 13.22 -8.14 24.75
N ILE A 224 14.54 -7.98 24.78
CA ILE A 224 15.38 -8.14 25.97
C ILE A 224 14.92 -7.18 27.06
N GLN A 225 14.79 -5.89 26.75
CA GLN A 225 14.33 -4.89 27.71
C GLN A 225 12.91 -5.22 28.25
N ALA A 226 12.05 -5.75 27.42
CA ALA A 226 10.69 -6.17 27.81
C ALA A 226 10.73 -7.37 28.77
N MET A 227 11.60 -8.33 28.52
CA MET A 227 11.78 -9.50 29.39
C MET A 227 12.40 -9.13 30.72
N ASP A 228 13.44 -8.30 30.76
CA ASP A 228 14.10 -7.80 31.99
C ASP A 228 13.10 -7.05 32.87
N SER A 229 12.32 -6.15 32.27
CA SER A 229 11.29 -5.37 32.96
C SER A 229 10.18 -6.23 33.58
N SER A 230 9.95 -7.43 33.05
CA SER A 230 8.95 -8.40 33.56
C SER A 230 9.46 -9.25 34.72
N GLY A 231 10.67 -9.01 35.23
CA GLY A 231 11.27 -9.71 36.37
C GLY A 231 11.71 -11.13 36.04
N PHE A 232 12.20 -11.34 34.83
CA PHE A 232 12.71 -12.62 34.36
C PHE A 232 14.11 -12.86 34.95
N ASN A 233 14.20 -13.59 36.06
CA ASN A 233 15.46 -14.11 36.60
C ASN A 233 15.71 -15.53 36.04
N GLU A 234 16.82 -15.72 35.33
CA GLU A 234 17.21 -16.99 34.68
C GLU A 234 17.25 -18.21 35.63
N SER A 235 17.48 -17.98 36.91
CA SER A 235 17.61 -19.06 37.92
C SER A 235 16.34 -19.87 38.19
N GLN A 236 15.17 -19.44 37.69
CA GLN A 236 13.88 -20.12 37.90
C GLN A 236 13.36 -20.89 36.68
N HIS A 237 14.13 -20.95 35.59
CA HIS A 237 13.62 -21.34 34.27
C HIS A 237 13.76 -22.78 33.85
N ILE A 238 14.37 -23.67 34.64
CA ILE A 238 14.60 -25.06 34.20
C ILE A 238 13.28 -25.86 34.11
N ASN A 239 12.18 -25.36 34.71
CA ASN A 239 10.91 -26.13 34.82
C ASN A 239 9.66 -25.52 34.22
N ASN A 240 9.71 -24.28 33.69
CA ASN A 240 8.50 -23.61 33.19
C ASN A 240 8.70 -23.12 31.74
N GLY A 241 8.11 -23.83 30.78
CA GLY A 241 8.20 -23.53 29.34
C GLY A 241 7.50 -22.24 28.90
N TYR A 242 7.38 -22.07 27.57
CA TYR A 242 6.78 -20.93 26.83
C TYR A 242 5.55 -20.28 27.50
N GLU A 243 4.64 -21.08 28.10
CA GLU A 243 3.46 -20.55 28.79
C GLU A 243 3.77 -19.63 29.99
N SER A 244 4.91 -19.80 30.66
CA SER A 244 5.25 -18.98 31.81
C SER A 244 5.81 -17.61 31.40
N VAL A 245 6.48 -17.53 30.24
CA VAL A 245 7.02 -16.31 29.66
C VAL A 245 5.89 -15.45 29.10
N THR A 246 5.03 -16.06 28.31
CA THR A 246 3.91 -15.37 27.67
C THR A 246 2.88 -14.81 28.66
N LYS A 247 2.74 -15.41 29.85
CA LYS A 247 1.87 -14.90 30.90
C LYS A 247 2.35 -13.56 31.53
N ARG A 248 3.61 -13.22 31.36
CA ARG A 248 4.22 -11.99 31.94
C ARG A 248 4.42 -10.88 30.90
N LEU A 249 4.48 -11.24 29.61
CA LEU A 249 4.63 -10.29 28.53
C LEU A 249 3.28 -9.76 28.05
N THR A 250 3.27 -8.51 27.57
CA THR A 250 2.10 -7.93 26.93
C THR A 250 1.85 -8.58 25.56
N SER A 251 0.62 -8.49 25.06
CA SER A 251 0.26 -9.01 23.74
C SER A 251 1.13 -8.43 22.61
N SER A 252 1.55 -7.17 22.72
CA SER A 252 2.45 -6.52 21.74
C SER A 252 3.87 -7.09 21.80
N GLN A 253 4.39 -7.37 22.99
CA GLN A 253 5.72 -7.97 23.18
C GLN A 253 5.76 -9.42 22.69
N ILE A 254 4.69 -10.18 22.91
CA ILE A 254 4.56 -11.54 22.35
C ILE A 254 4.53 -11.50 20.82
N LYS A 255 3.78 -10.55 20.23
CA LYS A 255 3.77 -10.37 18.77
C LYS A 255 5.15 -10.03 18.22
N LEU A 256 5.90 -9.17 18.93
CA LEU A 256 7.28 -8.83 18.55
C LEU A 256 8.19 -10.06 18.54
N GLY A 257 8.18 -10.86 19.61
CA GLY A 257 8.99 -12.09 19.68
C GLY A 257 8.66 -13.10 18.58
N ASN A 258 7.36 -13.30 18.31
CA ASN A 258 6.92 -14.17 17.22
C ASN A 258 7.34 -13.64 15.84
N LYS A 259 7.22 -12.31 15.59
CA LYS A 259 7.70 -11.68 14.36
C LYS A 259 9.21 -11.88 14.18
N LEU A 260 9.98 -11.73 15.24
CA LEU A 260 11.42 -11.92 15.22
C LEU A 260 11.81 -13.36 14.86
N LEU A 261 11.15 -14.37 15.45
CA LEU A 261 11.33 -15.79 15.09
C LEU A 261 11.03 -16.03 13.60
N VAL A 262 9.88 -15.52 13.11
CA VAL A 262 9.49 -15.69 11.70
C VAL A 262 10.48 -14.97 10.78
N TYR A 263 10.93 -13.76 11.13
CA TYR A 263 11.93 -13.02 10.37
C TYR A 263 13.24 -13.80 10.23
N ILE A 264 13.78 -14.31 11.35
CA ILE A 264 15.01 -15.10 11.36
C ILE A 264 14.82 -16.36 10.51
N SER A 265 13.70 -17.06 10.67
CA SER A 265 13.36 -18.24 9.87
C SER A 265 13.35 -17.92 8.37
N CYS A 266 12.74 -16.81 7.97
CA CYS A 266 12.73 -16.35 6.57
C CYS A 266 14.16 -16.12 6.06
N CYS A 267 15.00 -15.38 6.80
CA CYS A 267 16.39 -15.10 6.41
C CYS A 267 17.19 -16.39 6.26
N LEU A 268 17.09 -17.33 7.21
CA LEU A 268 17.80 -18.61 7.17
C LEU A 268 17.25 -19.54 6.07
N ALA A 269 15.98 -19.43 5.70
CA ALA A 269 15.40 -20.13 4.56
C ALA A 269 15.77 -19.47 3.20
N GLY A 270 16.31 -18.26 3.19
CA GLY A 270 16.58 -17.47 1.97
C GLY A 270 15.37 -16.75 1.42
N ARG A 271 14.36 -16.52 2.24
CA ARG A 271 13.14 -15.77 1.90
C ARG A 271 13.22 -14.35 2.40
N ALA A 272 12.64 -13.43 1.67
CA ALA A 272 12.47 -12.06 2.13
C ALA A 272 11.28 -11.97 3.11
N TYR A 273 11.32 -10.99 4.00
CA TYR A 273 10.28 -10.71 4.96
C TYR A 273 9.73 -9.28 4.71
N PRO A 274 8.40 -9.07 4.79
CA PRO A 274 7.35 -10.02 5.17
C PRO A 274 6.94 -10.98 4.04
N TYR A 275 7.36 -10.76 2.81
CA TYR A 275 7.07 -11.62 1.65
C TYR A 275 8.11 -11.46 0.53
N GLY A 276 8.16 -12.46 -0.36
CA GLY A 276 9.09 -12.51 -1.48
C GLY A 276 10.31 -13.38 -1.21
N ASP A 277 11.31 -13.24 -2.06
CA ASP A 277 12.56 -14.00 -1.99
C ASP A 277 13.76 -13.06 -1.94
N ILE A 278 14.79 -13.44 -1.21
CA ILE A 278 16.08 -12.76 -1.23
C ILE A 278 16.78 -13.10 -2.56
N ALA A 279 17.41 -12.12 -3.18
CA ALA A 279 18.15 -12.32 -4.42
C ALA A 279 19.21 -13.43 -4.24
N ASN A 280 19.28 -14.36 -5.20
CA ASN A 280 20.08 -15.58 -5.09
C ASN A 280 21.59 -15.34 -4.76
N ASP A 281 22.13 -14.23 -5.27
CA ASP A 281 23.52 -13.79 -5.00
C ASP A 281 23.71 -13.34 -3.55
N GLN A 282 22.66 -12.92 -2.86
CA GLN A 282 22.71 -12.41 -1.49
C GLN A 282 22.34 -13.45 -0.43
N VAL A 283 21.63 -14.51 -0.79
CA VAL A 283 21.13 -15.53 0.15
C VAL A 283 22.24 -16.05 1.06
N LYS A 284 23.39 -16.40 0.49
CA LYS A 284 24.53 -16.94 1.27
C LYS A 284 25.05 -15.93 2.29
N ARG A 285 25.19 -14.67 1.87
CA ARG A 285 25.66 -13.58 2.73
C ARG A 285 24.67 -13.36 3.88
N VAL A 286 23.37 -13.21 3.56
CA VAL A 286 22.32 -12.96 4.56
C VAL A 286 22.28 -14.07 5.59
N LYS A 287 22.32 -15.35 5.17
CA LYS A 287 22.38 -16.49 6.10
C LYS A 287 23.57 -16.41 7.02
N THR A 288 24.75 -16.11 6.47
CA THR A 288 25.98 -16.00 7.27
C THR A 288 25.90 -14.85 8.26
N ASP A 289 25.41 -13.69 7.83
CA ASP A 289 25.34 -12.48 8.66
C ASP A 289 24.32 -12.65 9.79
N VAL A 290 23.12 -13.20 9.49
CA VAL A 290 22.09 -13.49 10.51
C VAL A 290 22.53 -14.58 11.47
N TYR A 291 23.20 -15.63 11.00
CA TYR A 291 23.77 -16.66 11.87
C TYR A 291 24.86 -16.08 12.79
N ALA A 292 25.75 -15.25 12.27
CA ALA A 292 26.78 -14.57 13.06
C ALA A 292 26.17 -13.63 14.11
N CYS A 293 25.09 -12.94 13.77
CA CYS A 293 24.33 -12.12 14.72
C CYS A 293 23.76 -12.98 15.86
N LEU A 294 23.08 -14.08 15.56
CA LEU A 294 22.50 -14.95 16.58
C LEU A 294 23.53 -15.58 17.52
N THR A 295 24.72 -15.89 16.99
CA THR A 295 25.83 -16.50 17.73
C THR A 295 26.85 -15.48 18.23
N ALA A 296 26.55 -14.19 18.20
CA ALA A 296 27.41 -13.16 18.74
C ALA A 296 27.63 -13.35 20.24
N LEU A 297 28.87 -13.20 20.68
CA LEU A 297 29.22 -13.35 22.10
C LEU A 297 28.57 -12.27 22.97
N HIS A 298 28.50 -11.06 22.45
CA HIS A 298 27.88 -9.91 23.12
C HIS A 298 27.04 -9.08 22.15
N SER A 299 26.06 -8.35 22.68
CA SER A 299 25.29 -7.39 21.92
C SER A 299 26.13 -6.13 21.57
N LYS A 300 25.68 -5.33 20.61
CA LYS A 300 26.36 -4.06 20.26
C LYS A 300 26.40 -3.05 21.41
N LYS A 301 25.46 -3.15 22.36
CA LYS A 301 25.33 -2.28 23.53
C LYS A 301 25.48 -3.09 24.82
N ALA A 302 26.42 -4.03 24.83
CA ALA A 302 26.64 -4.95 25.94
C ALA A 302 26.88 -4.19 27.26
N ALA A 303 26.17 -4.58 28.32
CA ALA A 303 26.48 -4.20 29.68
C ALA A 303 27.70 -5.05 30.21
N GLU A 304 28.37 -4.58 31.25
CA GLU A 304 29.54 -5.29 31.80
C GLU A 304 29.21 -6.70 32.32
N ASP A 305 27.98 -6.93 32.69
CA ASP A 305 27.43 -8.20 33.19
C ASP A 305 26.60 -8.98 32.16
N GLU A 306 26.62 -8.58 30.86
CA GLU A 306 25.88 -9.27 29.82
C GLU A 306 26.38 -10.71 29.65
N LEU A 307 25.43 -11.64 29.73
CA LEU A 307 25.73 -13.07 29.51
C LEU A 307 26.02 -13.32 28.02
N VAL A 308 26.90 -14.27 27.75
CA VAL A 308 27.30 -14.66 26.39
C VAL A 308 26.07 -15.16 25.59
N TYR A 309 26.08 -14.91 24.27
CA TYR A 309 25.04 -15.27 23.31
C TYR A 309 23.67 -14.65 23.64
N PRO A 310 23.57 -13.32 23.86
CA PRO A 310 22.35 -12.68 24.35
C PRO A 310 21.15 -12.93 23.44
N TYR A 311 21.31 -12.86 22.13
CA TYR A 311 20.23 -13.02 21.17
C TYR A 311 19.70 -14.47 21.15
N LEU A 312 20.58 -15.45 21.10
CA LEU A 312 20.20 -16.87 21.13
C LEU A 312 19.51 -17.22 22.45
N ARG A 313 20.04 -16.73 23.58
CA ARG A 313 19.43 -16.95 24.90
C ARG A 313 18.03 -16.34 24.97
N THR A 314 17.86 -15.14 24.48
CA THR A 314 16.56 -14.46 24.46
C THR A 314 15.51 -15.28 23.69
N LEU A 315 15.86 -15.81 22.52
CA LEU A 315 14.93 -16.65 21.74
C LEU A 315 14.65 -18.00 22.42
N LEU A 316 15.67 -18.64 22.99
CA LEU A 316 15.51 -19.89 23.76
C LEU A 316 14.60 -19.66 24.97
N THR A 317 14.74 -18.55 25.66
CA THR A 317 13.91 -18.20 26.80
C THR A 317 12.49 -17.82 26.36
N PHE A 318 12.34 -17.11 25.25
CA PHE A 318 11.06 -16.67 24.73
C PHE A 318 10.23 -17.85 24.19
N ASP A 319 10.76 -18.64 23.28
CA ASP A 319 10.13 -19.83 22.69
C ASP A 319 11.16 -20.83 22.18
N THR A 320 11.58 -21.75 23.06
CA THR A 320 12.53 -22.81 22.74
C THR A 320 12.09 -23.66 21.57
N GLN A 321 10.79 -24.05 21.55
CA GLN A 321 10.27 -24.94 20.51
C GLN A 321 10.13 -24.24 19.17
N GLY A 322 9.69 -22.99 19.19
CA GLY A 322 9.65 -22.13 17.99
C GLY A 322 11.05 -21.97 17.40
N LEU A 323 12.06 -21.70 18.22
CA LEU A 323 13.44 -21.57 17.77
C LEU A 323 14.03 -22.87 17.18
N LEU A 324 13.73 -24.03 17.77
CA LEU A 324 14.21 -25.32 17.24
C LEU A 324 13.59 -25.69 15.88
N ASN A 325 12.48 -25.04 15.50
CA ASN A 325 11.83 -25.22 14.20
C ASN A 325 12.32 -24.22 13.15
N VAL A 326 13.18 -23.27 13.50
CA VAL A 326 13.79 -22.28 12.62
C VAL A 326 15.08 -22.83 12.01
#